data_4635c171be34100c8da01814302d2b24
#
_entry.id   4635c171be34100c8da01814302d2b24
#
_cell.length_a   1.000
_cell.length_b   1.000
_cell.length_c   1.000
_cell.angle_alpha   90.00
_cell.angle_beta   90.00
_cell.angle_gamma   90.00
#
_symmetry.space_group_name_H-M   'P 1'
#
loop_
_entity.id
_entity.type
_entity.pdbx_description
1 polymer ?
#
loop_
_entity_poly.entity_id
_entity_poly.type
_entity_poly.pdbx_seq_one_letter_code
_entity_poly.pdbx_strand_id
1 'polypeptide(L)' 'MKVGTANSSISNIAFYQKAGYRLDSIQHDFFSNYKEPIFENGIQAIDLLYFSKEL' A
#
# COMPACT_ATOMS: atom_id res chain seq x y z
N MET A 1 4.03 1.09 15.27
CA MET A 1 2.88 1.59 14.52
C MET A 1 2.87 1.00 13.12
N LYS A 2 1.70 0.64 12.63
CA LYS A 2 1.57 -0.04 11.35
C LYS A 2 0.52 0.67 10.49
N VAL A 3 0.83 0.87 9.21
CA VAL A 3 -0.09 1.52 8.27
C VAL A 3 -0.19 0.67 7.02
N GLY A 4 -1.35 0.77 6.33
CA GLY A 4 -1.58 0.04 5.10
C GLY A 4 -1.89 0.99 3.95
N THR A 5 -1.39 0.66 2.76
CA THR A 5 -1.69 1.44 1.55
C THR A 5 -1.70 0.52 0.34
N ALA A 6 -2.43 0.92 -0.70
CA ALA A 6 -2.50 0.15 -1.94
C ALA A 6 -1.17 0.16 -2.68
N ASN A 7 -0.89 -0.92 -3.41
CA ASN A 7 0.31 -1.01 -4.23
C ASN A 7 0.40 0.08 -5.30
N SER A 8 -0.73 0.65 -5.68
CA SER A 8 -0.80 1.71 -6.69
C SER A 8 -0.64 3.12 -6.12
N SER A 9 -0.65 3.27 -4.81
CA SER A 9 -0.54 4.58 -4.15
C SER A 9 0.92 4.99 -3.98
N ILE A 10 1.57 5.33 -5.09
CA ILE A 10 3.00 5.62 -5.13
C ILE A 10 3.40 6.76 -4.17
N SER A 11 2.59 7.82 -4.11
CA SER A 11 2.88 8.94 -3.22
C SER A 11 2.84 8.54 -1.75
N ASN A 12 1.91 7.67 -1.37
CA ASN A 12 1.82 7.17 0.00
C ASN A 12 3.00 6.24 0.33
N ILE A 13 3.37 5.39 -0.63
CA ILE A 13 4.53 4.50 -0.47
C ILE A 13 5.78 5.33 -0.21
N ALA A 14 5.99 6.38 -1.00
CA ALA A 14 7.13 7.27 -0.82
C ALA A 14 7.03 8.02 0.51
N PHE A 15 5.85 8.53 0.83
CA PHE A 15 5.62 9.30 2.05
C PHE A 15 5.97 8.51 3.30
N TYR A 16 5.47 7.28 3.41
CA TYR A 16 5.71 6.47 4.59
C TYR A 16 7.19 6.12 4.75
N GLN A 17 7.86 5.81 3.65
CA GLN A 17 9.29 5.48 3.71
C GLN A 17 10.13 6.71 4.10
N LYS A 18 9.78 7.88 3.60
CA LYS A 18 10.46 9.13 3.98
C LYS A 18 10.22 9.46 5.45
N ALA A 19 9.10 9.05 6.00
CA ALA A 19 8.79 9.25 7.43
C ALA A 19 9.44 8.19 8.34
N GLY A 20 10.21 7.26 7.76
CA GLY A 20 10.92 6.26 8.55
C GLY A 20 10.22 4.90 8.64
N TYR A 21 9.10 4.73 7.95
CA TYR A 21 8.41 3.45 7.91
C TYR A 21 9.13 2.50 6.96
N ARG A 22 9.06 1.22 7.24
CA ARG A 22 9.64 0.18 6.40
C ARG A 22 8.55 -0.79 5.96
N LEU A 23 8.70 -1.34 4.75
CA LEU A 23 7.78 -2.36 4.27
C LEU A 23 7.86 -3.59 5.18
N ASP A 24 6.73 -3.99 5.71
CA ASP A 24 6.63 -5.07 6.68
C ASP A 24 6.04 -6.34 6.05
N SER A 25 4.85 -6.22 5.49
CA SER A 25 4.16 -7.37 4.90
C SER A 25 3.23 -6.92 3.78
N ILE A 26 2.75 -7.88 3.01
CA ILE A 26 1.85 -7.63 1.89
C ILE A 26 0.65 -8.56 2.05
N GLN A 27 -0.55 -7.98 1.98
CA GLN A 27 -1.76 -8.78 1.90
C GLN A 27 -2.14 -8.89 0.43
N HIS A 28 -1.84 -10.04 -0.17
CA HIS A 28 -2.07 -10.27 -1.60
C HIS A 28 -3.56 -10.28 -1.94
N ASP A 29 -3.89 -9.75 -3.10
CA ASP A 29 -5.25 -9.76 -3.64
C ASP A 29 -6.30 -9.06 -2.76
N PHE A 30 -5.87 -8.13 -1.92
CA PHE A 30 -6.78 -7.42 -1.02
C PHE A 30 -7.91 -6.71 -1.78
N PHE A 31 -7.57 -6.10 -2.92
CA PHE A 31 -8.53 -5.34 -3.72
C PHE A 31 -9.16 -6.15 -4.85
N SER A 32 -8.84 -7.42 -5.00
CA SER A 32 -9.35 -8.25 -6.09
C SER A 32 -10.84 -8.56 -5.96
N ASN A 33 -11.42 -8.42 -4.75
CA ASN A 33 -12.84 -8.67 -4.50
C ASN A 33 -13.74 -7.47 -4.85
N TYR A 34 -13.16 -6.36 -5.25
CA TYR A 34 -13.92 -5.17 -5.61
C TYR A 34 -14.54 -5.39 -7.00
N LYS A 35 -15.80 -4.97 -7.15
CA LYS A 35 -16.54 -5.15 -8.41
C LYS A 35 -15.90 -4.41 -9.56
N GLU A 36 -15.34 -3.24 -9.29
CA GLU A 36 -14.71 -2.41 -10.31
C GLU A 36 -13.24 -2.24 -9.97
N PRO A 37 -12.35 -2.35 -10.99
CA PRO A 37 -10.94 -2.13 -10.76
C PRO A 37 -10.66 -0.70 -10.30
N ILE A 38 -9.75 -0.57 -9.34
CA ILE A 38 -9.31 0.74 -8.84
C ILE A 38 -7.92 1.01 -9.41
N PHE A 39 -7.75 2.15 -10.06
CA PHE A 39 -6.47 2.53 -10.64
C PHE A 39 -5.96 3.82 -10.01
N GLU A 40 -4.67 3.85 -9.70
CA GLU A 40 -3.95 5.06 -9.28
C GLU A 40 -2.59 5.07 -9.97
N ASN A 41 -2.20 6.22 -10.49
CA ASN A 41 -0.90 6.36 -11.16
C ASN A 41 -0.72 5.38 -12.33
N GLY A 42 -1.82 5.00 -13.00
CA GLY A 42 -1.78 4.04 -14.09
C GLY A 42 -1.57 2.59 -13.66
N ILE A 43 -1.65 2.33 -12.36
CA ILE A 43 -1.43 1.00 -11.78
C ILE A 43 -2.71 0.52 -11.13
N GLN A 44 -3.10 -0.72 -11.41
CA GLN A 44 -4.27 -1.30 -10.76
C GLN A 44 -3.95 -1.65 -9.31
N ALA A 45 -4.84 -1.24 -8.40
CA ALA A 45 -4.74 -1.60 -7.00
C ALA A 45 -5.13 -3.07 -6.84
N ILE A 46 -4.21 -3.90 -6.40
CA ILE A 46 -4.41 -5.33 -6.22
C ILE A 46 -4.11 -5.73 -4.79
N ASP A 47 -2.96 -5.33 -4.28
CA ASP A 47 -2.44 -5.75 -2.98
C ASP A 47 -2.46 -4.61 -1.98
N LEU A 48 -2.55 -4.95 -0.70
CA LEU A 48 -2.40 -3.98 0.37
C LEU A 48 -1.01 -4.15 0.98
N LEU A 49 -0.24 -3.07 0.96
CA LEU A 49 1.12 -3.04 1.50
C LEU A 49 1.10 -2.50 2.92
N TYR A 50 1.70 -3.22 3.85
CA TYR A 50 1.81 -2.77 5.24
C TYR A 50 3.21 -2.27 5.52
N PHE A 51 3.29 -1.08 6.09
CA PHE A 51 4.53 -0.48 6.55
C PHE A 51 4.49 -0.35 8.05
N SER A 52 5.62 -0.51 8.69
CA SER A 52 5.72 -0.40 10.15
C SER A 52 6.87 0.50 10.55
N LYS A 53 6.76 1.06 11.73
CA LYS A 53 7.77 1.94 12.31
C LYS A 53 7.83 1.71 13.81
N GLU A 54 9.03 1.54 14.33
CA GLU A 54 9.24 1.46 15.75
C GLU A 54 9.20 2.87 16.33
N LEU A 55 8.53 3.01 17.47
CA LEU A 55 8.41 4.28 18.18
C LEU A 55 9.33 4.32 19.40
#